data_f119514ab4614df00fa92444129b2f07
#
_entry.id   f119514ab4614df00fa92444129b2f07
#
_cell.length_a   1.000
_cell.length_b   1.000
_cell.length_c   1.000
_cell.angle_alpha   90.00
_cell.angle_beta   90.00
_cell.angle_gamma   90.00
#
_symmetry.space_group_name_H-M   'P 1'
#
loop_
_entity.id
_entity.type
_entity.pdbx_description
1 polymer ?
#
loop_
_entity_poly.entity_id
_entity_poly.type
_entity_poly.pdbx_seq_one_letter_code
_entity_poly.pdbx_strand_id
1 'polypeptide(L)'
;HIGNARMAVVTDLLVRVLKKKYKNVLFVSNITDIDDKIINESEKLKIPFKEVTNKFSKIYNNEMLSLNVAPPDIQPKATDHIDDMILMIEKLIKNECAYVMNNHVMFKVESYKHYGKLSRRTLEEQLEGSRIEITDFKQTARDFILWKPSKDEQPGWNSPWGRGRPGWHIECSTMSKKLSLIHI
;
A
#
# COMPACT_ATOMS: atom_id res chain seq x y z
N HIS A 1 -19.43 5.35 -2.70
CA HIS A 1 -19.83 4.77 -3.99
C HIS A 1 -19.87 3.26 -3.89
N ILE A 2 -21.02 2.65 -4.20
CA ILE A 2 -21.25 1.20 -4.04
C ILE A 2 -20.20 0.33 -4.75
N GLY A 3 -19.63 0.79 -5.84
CA GLY A 3 -18.55 0.10 -6.55
C GLY A 3 -17.32 -0.18 -5.68
N ASN A 4 -17.06 0.64 -4.66
CA ASN A 4 -15.95 0.39 -3.73
C ASN A 4 -16.22 -0.80 -2.80
N ALA A 5 -17.48 -1.14 -2.54
CA ALA A 5 -17.86 -2.29 -1.73
C ALA A 5 -17.65 -3.63 -2.46
N ARG A 6 -17.55 -3.60 -3.80
CA ARG A 6 -17.43 -4.83 -4.61
C ARG A 6 -16.29 -5.74 -4.13
N MET A 7 -15.11 -5.17 -3.87
CA MET A 7 -13.96 -5.95 -3.41
C MET A 7 -14.23 -6.59 -2.04
N ALA A 8 -14.78 -5.82 -1.10
CA ALA A 8 -15.09 -6.32 0.23
C ALA A 8 -16.13 -7.46 0.18
N VAL A 9 -17.22 -7.29 -0.58
CA VAL A 9 -18.29 -8.30 -0.74
C VAL A 9 -17.75 -9.58 -1.38
N VAL A 10 -16.97 -9.47 -2.46
CA VAL A 10 -16.40 -10.64 -3.15
C VAL A 10 -15.41 -11.38 -2.26
N THR A 11 -14.58 -10.63 -1.53
CA THR A 11 -13.61 -11.23 -0.59
C THR A 11 -14.33 -11.90 0.59
N ASP A 12 -15.37 -11.30 1.15
CA ASP A 12 -16.17 -11.89 2.21
C ASP A 12 -16.82 -13.20 1.76
N LEU A 13 -17.38 -13.25 0.55
CA LEU A 13 -17.91 -14.48 -0.03
C LEU A 13 -16.84 -15.58 -0.11
N LEU A 14 -15.65 -15.24 -0.60
CA LEU A 14 -14.53 -16.18 -0.66
C LEU A 14 -14.14 -16.68 0.73
N VAL A 15 -14.02 -15.79 1.71
CA VAL A 15 -13.68 -16.14 3.11
C VAL A 15 -14.73 -17.08 3.70
N ARG A 16 -16.03 -16.82 3.48
CA ARG A 16 -17.12 -17.70 3.92
C ARG A 16 -17.03 -19.09 3.31
N VAL A 17 -16.72 -19.17 2.01
CA VAL A 17 -16.53 -20.47 1.33
C VAL A 17 -15.31 -21.20 1.89
N LEU A 18 -14.19 -20.52 2.09
CA LEU A 18 -12.98 -21.11 2.67
C LEU A 18 -13.22 -21.60 4.11
N LYS A 19 -13.92 -20.83 4.94
CA LYS A 19 -14.28 -21.23 6.33
C LYS A 19 -15.20 -22.46 6.38
N LYS A 20 -15.94 -22.78 5.32
CA LYS A 20 -16.68 -24.05 5.22
C LYS A 20 -15.77 -25.25 4.90
N LYS A 21 -14.68 -25.01 4.19
CA LYS A 21 -13.76 -26.07 3.73
C LYS A 21 -12.58 -26.28 4.67
N TYR A 22 -12.10 -25.24 5.30
CA TYR A 22 -10.89 -25.23 6.13
C TYR A 22 -11.23 -24.82 7.56
N LYS A 23 -10.65 -25.54 8.54
CA LYS A 23 -10.89 -25.29 9.97
C LYS A 23 -10.31 -23.93 10.43
N ASN A 24 -9.18 -23.55 9.90
CA ASN A 24 -8.47 -22.33 10.28
C ASN A 24 -8.33 -21.44 9.03
N VAL A 25 -9.04 -20.34 8.99
CA VAL A 25 -8.94 -19.30 7.96
C VAL A 25 -8.77 -17.97 8.65
N LEU A 26 -7.63 -17.34 8.45
CA LEU A 26 -7.32 -15.99 8.94
C LEU A 26 -7.45 -15.01 7.78
N PHE A 27 -8.38 -14.08 7.90
CA PHE A 27 -8.59 -13.03 6.91
C PHE A 27 -7.95 -11.72 7.38
N VAL A 28 -7.02 -11.21 6.59
CA VAL A 28 -6.33 -9.95 6.84
C VAL A 28 -6.68 -8.96 5.74
N SER A 29 -7.13 -7.76 6.13
CA SER A 29 -7.42 -6.66 5.21
C SER A 29 -6.90 -5.35 5.79
N ASN A 30 -5.94 -4.72 5.13
CA ASN A 30 -5.30 -3.51 5.64
C ASN A 30 -6.14 -2.24 5.45
N ILE A 31 -5.80 -1.23 6.23
CA ILE A 31 -6.20 0.17 6.02
C ILE A 31 -4.97 0.95 5.53
N THR A 32 -5.09 1.56 4.36
CA THR A 32 -4.15 2.59 3.91
C THR A 32 -4.50 3.89 4.61
N ASP A 33 -3.77 4.20 5.67
CA ASP A 33 -4.01 5.36 6.53
C ASP A 33 -3.00 6.49 6.31
N ILE A 34 -2.15 6.36 5.28
CA ILE A 34 -1.23 7.39 4.81
C ILE A 34 -1.22 7.42 3.28
N ASP A 35 -1.61 8.53 2.69
CA ASP A 35 -1.66 8.75 1.24
C ASP A 35 -1.74 10.26 0.97
N ASP A 36 -1.35 10.71 -0.22
CA ASP A 36 -1.39 12.13 -0.58
C ASP A 36 -2.80 12.72 -0.48
N LYS A 37 -3.83 11.94 -0.80
CA LYS A 37 -5.23 12.41 -0.69
C LYS A 37 -5.62 12.64 0.77
N ILE A 38 -5.15 11.79 1.68
CA ILE A 38 -5.38 11.93 3.12
C ILE A 38 -4.67 13.19 3.64
N ILE A 39 -3.43 13.39 3.23
CA ILE A 39 -2.63 14.56 3.62
C ILE A 39 -3.30 15.83 3.11
N ASN A 40 -3.65 15.88 1.84
CA ASN A 40 -4.32 17.03 1.24
C ASN A 40 -5.68 17.33 1.91
N GLU A 41 -6.45 16.31 2.28
CA GLU A 41 -7.72 16.50 2.99
C GLU A 41 -7.48 16.98 4.43
N SER A 42 -6.47 16.48 5.10
CA SER A 42 -6.03 16.93 6.42
C SER A 42 -5.65 18.43 6.40
N GLU A 43 -4.84 18.85 5.44
CA GLU A 43 -4.42 20.24 5.24
C GLU A 43 -5.65 21.14 4.96
N LYS A 44 -6.54 20.70 4.08
CA LYS A 44 -7.76 21.42 3.72
C LYS A 44 -8.72 21.59 4.89
N LEU A 45 -8.90 20.54 5.70
CA LEU A 45 -9.79 20.55 6.86
C LEU A 45 -9.11 21.15 8.10
N LYS A 46 -7.79 21.36 8.08
CA LYS A 46 -6.97 21.82 9.21
C LYS A 46 -7.10 20.93 10.45
N ILE A 47 -7.17 19.61 10.24
CA ILE A 47 -7.23 18.61 11.30
C ILE A 47 -6.11 17.57 11.08
N PRO A 48 -5.62 16.91 12.14
CA PRO A 48 -4.58 15.88 12.02
C PRO A 48 -5.00 14.75 11.06
N PHE A 49 -4.08 14.27 10.21
CA PHE A 49 -4.38 13.20 9.26
C PHE A 49 -4.92 11.93 9.93
N LYS A 50 -4.50 11.65 11.17
CA LYS A 50 -5.02 10.52 11.96
C LYS A 50 -6.50 10.65 12.28
N GLU A 51 -7.01 11.87 12.45
CA GLU A 51 -8.45 12.10 12.67
C GLU A 51 -9.23 11.85 11.37
N VAL A 52 -8.68 12.31 10.23
CA VAL A 52 -9.26 12.04 8.90
C VAL A 52 -9.36 10.52 8.69
N THR A 53 -8.25 9.80 8.88
CA THR A 53 -8.22 8.35 8.65
C THR A 53 -9.12 7.58 9.60
N ASN A 54 -9.13 7.91 10.89
CA ASN A 54 -9.99 7.25 11.86
C ASN A 54 -11.48 7.46 11.55
N LYS A 55 -11.86 8.68 11.15
CA LYS A 55 -13.23 9.00 10.73
C LYS A 55 -13.66 8.15 9.53
N PHE A 56 -12.87 8.16 8.45
CA PHE A 56 -13.24 7.46 7.23
C PHE A 56 -13.13 5.94 7.36
N SER A 57 -12.16 5.41 8.12
CA SER A 57 -12.10 3.97 8.43
C SER A 57 -13.32 3.50 9.21
N LYS A 58 -13.79 4.29 10.18
CA LYS A 58 -15.01 3.98 10.94
C LYS A 58 -16.24 3.99 10.04
N ILE A 59 -16.38 4.99 9.16
CA ILE A 59 -17.49 5.05 8.19
C ILE A 59 -17.44 3.83 7.28
N TYR A 60 -16.28 3.54 6.68
CA TYR A 60 -16.10 2.38 5.80
C TYR A 60 -16.50 1.08 6.48
N ASN A 61 -16.01 0.82 7.68
CA ASN A 61 -16.32 -0.41 8.40
C ASN A 61 -17.82 -0.52 8.72
N ASN A 62 -18.47 0.58 9.11
CA ASN A 62 -19.92 0.57 9.37
C ASN A 62 -20.74 0.33 8.10
N GLU A 63 -20.34 0.93 6.97
CA GLU A 63 -21.00 0.69 5.69
C GLU A 63 -20.81 -0.75 5.20
N MET A 64 -19.63 -1.35 5.40
CA MET A 64 -19.42 -2.76 5.07
C MET A 64 -20.26 -3.68 5.95
N LEU A 65 -20.38 -3.39 7.24
CA LEU A 65 -21.28 -4.13 8.14
C LEU A 65 -22.75 -4.02 7.70
N SER A 66 -23.21 -2.84 7.26
CA SER A 66 -24.57 -2.65 6.75
C SER A 66 -24.86 -3.45 5.48
N LEU A 67 -23.81 -3.80 4.71
CA LEU A 67 -23.88 -4.69 3.57
C LEU A 67 -23.71 -6.17 3.94
N ASN A 68 -23.73 -6.49 5.24
CA ASN A 68 -23.52 -7.86 5.77
C ASN A 68 -22.14 -8.46 5.43
N VAL A 69 -21.14 -7.61 5.19
CA VAL A 69 -19.74 -8.01 5.04
C VAL A 69 -19.14 -8.21 6.43
N ALA A 70 -18.58 -9.38 6.69
CA ALA A 70 -17.91 -9.66 7.96
C ALA A 70 -16.61 -8.83 8.08
N PRO A 71 -16.28 -8.32 9.29
CA PRO A 71 -15.01 -7.66 9.49
C PRO A 71 -13.84 -8.65 9.29
N PRO A 72 -12.67 -8.17 8.88
CA PRO A 72 -11.47 -9.01 8.84
C PRO A 72 -11.05 -9.43 10.24
N ASP A 73 -10.38 -10.58 10.35
CA ASP A 73 -9.84 -11.07 11.63
C ASP A 73 -8.68 -10.16 12.11
N ILE A 74 -7.90 -9.58 11.17
CA ILE A 74 -6.86 -8.57 11.43
C ILE A 74 -7.00 -7.45 10.41
N GLN A 75 -6.98 -6.19 10.91
CA GLN A 75 -7.04 -4.99 10.07
C GLN A 75 -5.85 -4.06 10.38
N PRO A 76 -4.65 -4.35 9.84
CA PRO A 76 -3.46 -3.56 10.10
C PRO A 76 -3.52 -2.20 9.40
N LYS A 77 -2.91 -1.19 10.00
CA LYS A 77 -2.71 0.13 9.40
C LYS A 77 -1.33 0.22 8.80
N ALA A 78 -1.19 0.89 7.67
CA ALA A 78 0.11 1.09 7.03
C ALA A 78 1.09 1.83 7.97
N THR A 79 0.62 2.81 8.73
CA THR A 79 1.47 3.58 9.65
C THR A 79 2.01 2.78 10.83
N ASP A 80 1.44 1.62 11.16
CA ASP A 80 1.94 0.72 12.21
C ASP A 80 3.11 -0.15 11.72
N HIS A 81 3.44 -0.10 10.42
CA HIS A 81 4.44 -0.94 9.76
C HIS A 81 5.56 -0.17 9.07
N ILE A 82 5.78 1.08 9.44
CA ILE A 82 6.79 1.95 8.81
C ILE A 82 8.20 1.36 8.93
N ASP A 83 8.60 0.90 10.10
CA ASP A 83 9.91 0.31 10.32
C ASP A 83 10.10 -0.97 9.49
N ASP A 84 9.05 -1.79 9.37
CA ASP A 84 9.08 -2.98 8.52
C ASP A 84 9.24 -2.61 7.04
N MET A 85 8.61 -1.51 6.60
CA MET A 85 8.75 -1.00 5.23
C MET A 85 10.17 -0.50 4.97
N ILE A 86 10.74 0.26 5.89
CA ILE A 86 12.14 0.73 5.80
C ILE A 86 13.08 -0.47 5.67
N LEU A 87 12.96 -1.46 6.54
CA LEU A 87 13.78 -2.68 6.49
C LEU A 87 13.60 -3.46 5.17
N MET A 88 12.39 -3.49 4.61
CA MET A 88 12.15 -4.12 3.31
C MET A 88 12.83 -3.35 2.19
N ILE A 89 12.72 -2.02 2.18
CA ILE A 89 13.34 -1.15 1.19
C ILE A 89 14.87 -1.27 1.23
N GLU A 90 15.47 -1.30 2.43
CA GLU A 90 16.93 -1.51 2.58
C GLU A 90 17.39 -2.83 1.93
N LYS A 91 16.60 -3.90 2.12
CA LYS A 91 16.89 -5.20 1.46
C LYS A 91 16.76 -5.11 -0.05
N LEU A 92 15.78 -4.39 -0.56
CA LEU A 92 15.61 -4.19 -2.01
C LEU A 92 16.78 -3.38 -2.59
N ILE A 93 17.25 -2.35 -1.90
CA ILE A 93 18.44 -1.59 -2.33
C ILE A 93 19.68 -2.48 -2.30
N LYS A 94 19.89 -3.23 -1.23
CA LYS A 94 21.02 -4.17 -1.11
C LYS A 94 21.05 -5.21 -2.23
N ASN A 95 19.88 -5.61 -2.71
CA ASN A 95 19.72 -6.59 -3.79
C ASN A 95 19.64 -5.93 -5.19
N GLU A 96 19.98 -4.63 -5.30
CA GLU A 96 19.94 -3.86 -6.56
C GLU A 96 18.56 -3.82 -7.24
N CYS A 97 17.49 -4.11 -6.47
CA CYS A 97 16.10 -4.04 -6.93
C CYS A 97 15.46 -2.67 -6.70
N ALA A 98 16.14 -1.80 -5.97
CA ALA A 98 15.72 -0.43 -5.72
C ALA A 98 16.93 0.51 -5.72
N TYR A 99 16.69 1.79 -5.96
CA TYR A 99 17.73 2.83 -5.98
C TYR A 99 17.21 4.12 -5.35
N VAL A 100 18.15 4.94 -4.88
CA VAL A 100 17.87 6.27 -4.31
C VAL A 100 18.19 7.35 -5.34
N MET A 101 17.27 8.28 -5.56
CA MET A 101 17.47 9.44 -6.40
C MET A 101 16.65 10.63 -5.87
N ASN A 102 17.30 11.77 -5.64
CA ASN A 102 16.68 12.99 -5.12
C ASN A 102 15.82 12.73 -3.85
N ASN A 103 16.36 12.02 -2.87
CA ASN A 103 15.70 11.60 -1.63
C ASN A 103 14.44 10.74 -1.81
N HIS A 104 14.19 10.26 -3.04
CA HIS A 104 13.17 9.23 -3.32
C HIS A 104 13.84 7.87 -3.39
N VAL A 105 13.13 6.84 -2.96
CA VAL A 105 13.53 5.46 -3.24
C VAL A 105 12.57 4.87 -4.25
N MET A 106 13.11 4.35 -5.33
CA MET A 106 12.39 3.80 -6.46
C MET A 106 12.60 2.29 -6.56
N PHE A 107 11.56 1.54 -6.84
CA PHE A 107 11.69 0.15 -7.26
C PHE A 107 12.10 0.10 -8.73
N LYS A 108 13.15 -0.67 -9.03
CA LYS A 108 13.67 -0.89 -10.38
C LYS A 108 12.92 -2.06 -11.02
N VAL A 109 11.88 -1.76 -11.80
CA VAL A 109 11.00 -2.80 -12.39
C VAL A 109 11.76 -3.81 -13.23
N GLU A 110 12.79 -3.38 -13.97
CA GLU A 110 13.61 -4.25 -14.83
C GLU A 110 14.46 -5.26 -14.05
N SER A 111 14.68 -5.03 -12.74
CA SER A 111 15.40 -5.99 -11.89
C SER A 111 14.62 -7.30 -11.69
N TYR A 112 13.28 -7.28 -11.89
CA TYR A 112 12.43 -8.44 -11.75
C TYR A 112 11.91 -8.94 -13.09
N LYS A 113 12.58 -9.93 -13.68
CA LYS A 113 12.28 -10.49 -15.01
C LYS A 113 10.84 -11.00 -15.20
N HIS A 114 10.16 -11.33 -14.12
CA HIS A 114 8.79 -11.86 -14.15
C HIS A 114 7.73 -10.82 -13.77
N TYR A 115 8.11 -9.53 -13.71
CA TYR A 115 7.17 -8.46 -13.42
C TYR A 115 6.03 -8.44 -14.44
N GLY A 116 4.78 -8.36 -13.96
CA GLY A 116 3.59 -8.43 -14.82
C GLY A 116 3.08 -9.84 -15.16
N LYS A 117 3.82 -10.91 -14.85
CA LYS A 117 3.39 -12.29 -15.16
C LYS A 117 2.04 -12.65 -14.52
N LEU A 118 1.78 -12.22 -13.29
CA LEU A 118 0.53 -12.49 -12.59
C LEU A 118 -0.64 -11.72 -13.21
N SER A 119 -0.45 -10.44 -13.54
CA SER A 119 -1.47 -9.59 -14.16
C SER A 119 -1.71 -9.90 -15.63
N ARG A 120 -0.83 -10.68 -16.26
CA ARG A 120 -0.81 -10.97 -17.71
C ARG A 120 -0.78 -9.71 -18.59
N ARG A 121 -0.30 -8.59 -18.04
CA ARG A 121 -0.14 -7.33 -18.75
C ARG A 121 1.22 -7.24 -19.38
N THR A 122 1.28 -6.78 -20.60
CA THR A 122 2.53 -6.38 -21.25
C THR A 122 3.11 -5.15 -20.57
N LEU A 123 4.39 -4.90 -20.79
CA LEU A 123 5.05 -3.71 -20.24
C LEU A 123 4.45 -2.40 -20.80
N GLU A 124 3.94 -2.43 -22.03
CA GLU A 124 3.28 -1.29 -22.68
C GLU A 124 1.90 -1.01 -22.06
N GLU A 125 1.07 -2.03 -21.85
CA GLU A 125 -0.22 -1.90 -21.17
C GLU A 125 -0.10 -1.41 -19.72
N GLN A 126 1.04 -1.66 -19.08
CA GLN A 126 1.31 -1.14 -17.74
C GLN A 126 1.60 0.37 -17.75
N LEU A 127 2.24 0.87 -18.80
CA LEU A 127 2.50 2.29 -19.00
C LEU A 127 1.21 3.07 -19.31
N GLU A 128 0.34 2.55 -20.15
CA GLU A 128 -0.93 3.19 -20.50
C GLU A 128 -1.88 3.35 -19.31
N GLY A 129 -1.83 2.45 -18.32
CA GLY A 129 -2.64 2.50 -17.10
C GLY A 129 -2.02 3.29 -15.95
N SER A 130 -0.76 3.67 -16.06
CA SER A 130 -0.05 4.41 -15.03
C SER A 130 -0.16 5.92 -15.28
N ARG A 131 -0.31 6.72 -14.21
CA ARG A 131 -0.04 8.15 -14.29
C ARG A 131 1.46 8.32 -14.52
N ILE A 132 1.85 8.45 -15.78
CA ILE A 132 3.26 8.68 -16.16
C ILE A 132 3.58 10.12 -15.76
N GLU A 133 3.98 10.32 -14.50
CA GLU A 133 4.72 11.51 -14.15
C GLU A 133 6.16 11.26 -14.59
N ILE A 134 6.56 11.93 -15.68
CA ILE A 134 7.97 12.05 -16.05
C ILE A 134 8.59 12.94 -14.97
N THR A 135 9.35 12.32 -14.08
CA THR A 135 10.00 13.02 -12.96
C THR A 135 11.48 12.75 -13.04
N ASP A 136 12.28 13.76 -12.69
CA ASP A 136 13.76 13.72 -12.74
C ASP A 136 14.39 12.68 -11.78
N PHE A 137 13.57 11.97 -10.99
CA PHE A 137 14.03 10.95 -10.05
C PHE A 137 13.71 9.51 -10.48
N LYS A 138 13.27 9.28 -11.73
CA LYS A 138 13.05 7.93 -12.28
C LYS A 138 14.09 7.58 -13.32
N GLN A 139 14.69 6.40 -13.23
CA GLN A 139 15.54 5.86 -14.29
C GLN A 139 14.70 5.40 -15.49
N THR A 140 13.55 4.81 -15.24
CA THR A 140 12.59 4.44 -16.28
C THR A 140 11.16 4.85 -15.90
N ALA A 141 10.30 5.08 -16.90
CA ALA A 141 8.90 5.43 -16.67
C ALA A 141 8.11 4.36 -15.89
N ARG A 142 8.60 3.12 -15.86
CA ARG A 142 7.99 1.98 -15.19
C ARG A 142 8.30 1.92 -13.70
N ASP A 143 9.40 2.54 -13.27
CA ASP A 143 9.82 2.50 -11.88
C ASP A 143 8.80 3.24 -11.02
N PHE A 144 8.57 2.73 -9.83
CA PHE A 144 7.58 3.30 -8.93
C PHE A 144 8.17 3.58 -7.54
N ILE A 145 7.54 4.51 -6.86
CA ILE A 145 8.01 5.02 -5.57
C ILE A 145 7.80 3.98 -4.47
N LEU A 146 8.87 3.71 -3.70
CA LEU A 146 8.83 2.97 -2.45
C LEU A 146 8.87 3.90 -1.24
N TRP A 147 9.60 5.02 -1.35
CA TRP A 147 9.73 6.05 -0.32
C TRP A 147 9.84 7.42 -0.97
N LYS A 148 9.13 8.40 -0.43
CA LYS A 148 9.19 9.79 -0.90
C LYS A 148 9.37 10.76 0.25
N PRO A 149 10.11 11.88 0.04
CA PRO A 149 10.34 12.88 1.07
C PRO A 149 9.02 13.51 1.54
N SER A 150 8.94 13.88 2.80
CA SER A 150 7.86 14.64 3.39
C SER A 150 8.37 16.00 3.86
N LYS A 151 7.58 17.05 3.63
CA LYS A 151 7.81 18.37 4.20
C LYS A 151 7.63 18.34 5.72
N ASP A 152 8.17 19.31 6.44
CA ASP A 152 8.11 19.34 7.90
C ASP A 152 6.68 19.36 8.45
N GLU A 153 5.78 20.04 7.75
CA GLU A 153 4.36 20.14 8.13
C GLU A 153 3.54 18.89 7.78
N GLN A 154 4.10 18.00 6.94
CA GLN A 154 3.42 16.78 6.49
C GLN A 154 3.79 15.58 7.37
N PRO A 155 2.94 14.56 7.44
CA PRO A 155 3.30 13.28 8.05
C PRO A 155 4.60 12.73 7.43
N GLY A 156 5.50 12.27 8.27
CA GLY A 156 6.77 11.71 7.81
C GLY A 156 7.54 11.05 8.94
N TRP A 157 8.35 10.08 8.58
CA TRP A 157 9.17 9.28 9.47
C TRP A 157 10.64 9.37 9.06
N ASN A 158 11.52 9.23 10.02
CA ASN A 158 12.95 9.18 9.75
C ASN A 158 13.32 7.89 9.03
N SER A 159 14.18 7.99 8.04
CA SER A 159 14.70 6.85 7.30
C SER A 159 16.17 7.10 6.90
N PRO A 160 16.91 6.07 6.45
CA PRO A 160 18.28 6.26 5.93
C PRO A 160 18.35 7.20 4.72
N TRP A 161 17.24 7.45 4.04
CA TRP A 161 17.15 8.33 2.86
C TRP A 161 16.59 9.72 3.17
N GLY A 162 16.47 10.04 4.45
CA GLY A 162 15.86 11.26 4.96
C GLY A 162 14.43 11.08 5.45
N ARG A 163 13.88 12.18 6.01
CA ARG A 163 12.50 12.21 6.50
C ARG A 163 11.51 12.08 5.33
N GLY A 164 10.59 11.12 5.41
CA GLY A 164 9.66 10.84 4.32
C GLY A 164 8.51 9.92 4.71
N ARG A 165 7.84 9.41 3.71
CA ARG A 165 6.70 8.49 3.85
C ARG A 165 6.75 7.37 2.80
N PRO A 166 6.10 6.22 3.05
CA PRO A 166 6.06 5.13 2.10
C PRO A 166 5.31 5.50 0.82
N GLY A 167 5.69 4.88 -0.28
CA GLY A 167 4.86 4.77 -1.48
C GLY A 167 3.79 3.70 -1.28
N TRP A 168 2.70 3.81 -2.02
CA TRP A 168 1.54 2.92 -1.86
C TRP A 168 1.86 1.42 -2.00
N HIS A 169 2.73 1.06 -2.93
CA HIS A 169 3.00 -0.34 -3.25
C HIS A 169 3.77 -1.12 -2.17
N ILE A 170 4.64 -0.45 -1.40
CA ILE A 170 5.43 -1.12 -0.35
C ILE A 170 4.58 -1.53 0.85
N GLU A 171 3.49 -0.83 1.11
CA GLU A 171 2.60 -1.07 2.25
C GLU A 171 2.06 -2.49 2.24
N CYS A 172 1.33 -2.86 1.19
CA CYS A 172 0.73 -4.20 1.07
C CYS A 172 1.79 -5.30 1.03
N SER A 173 2.92 -5.07 0.35
CA SER A 173 4.01 -6.04 0.28
C SER A 173 4.60 -6.34 1.65
N THR A 174 4.81 -5.31 2.46
CA THR A 174 5.37 -5.45 3.81
C THR A 174 4.39 -6.12 4.77
N MET A 175 3.14 -5.65 4.79
CA MET A 175 2.11 -6.22 5.66
C MET A 175 1.81 -7.67 5.30
N SER A 176 1.73 -8.00 4.00
CA SER A 176 1.56 -9.39 3.54
C SER A 176 2.70 -10.28 4.01
N LYS A 177 3.95 -9.83 3.88
CA LYS A 177 5.11 -10.59 4.35
C LYS A 177 5.11 -10.82 5.85
N LYS A 178 4.67 -9.82 6.64
CA LYS A 178 4.69 -9.90 8.10
C LYS A 178 3.53 -10.71 8.67
N LEU A 179 2.33 -10.57 8.09
CA LEU A 179 1.08 -11.09 8.64
C LEU A 179 0.57 -12.33 7.91
N SER A 180 1.03 -12.57 6.70
CA SER A 180 0.69 -13.77 5.94
C SER A 180 1.75 -14.85 6.14
N LEU A 181 1.30 -16.10 6.23
CA LEU A 181 2.19 -17.27 6.27
C LEU A 181 2.72 -17.66 4.89
N ILE A 182 2.50 -16.84 3.89
CA ILE A 182 3.03 -17.05 2.54
C ILE A 182 4.51 -16.68 2.56
N HIS A 183 5.35 -17.68 2.75
CA HIS A 183 6.76 -17.56 2.47
C HIS A 183 6.98 -17.72 0.97
N ILE A 184 7.22 -16.61 0.31
CA ILE A 184 7.66 -16.60 -1.07
C ILE A 184 9.16 -16.39 -1.08
#